data_6370ce6734adba35d247da3cd719f48f
#
_entry.id   6370ce6734adba35d247da3cd719f48f
#
_cell.length_a   1.000
_cell.length_b   1.000
_cell.length_c   1.000
_cell.angle_alpha   90.00
_cell.angle_beta   90.00
_cell.angle_gamma   90.00
#
_symmetry.space_group_name_H-M   'P 1'
#
loop_
_entity.id
_entity.type
_entity.pdbx_description
1 polymer ?
#
loop_
_entity_poly.entity_id
_entity_poly.type
_entity_poly.pdbx_seq_one_letter_code
_entity_poly.pdbx_strand_id
1 'polypeptide(L)'
;MGQSKNERMLELVELLNKASRSYYQDAQEIMSNYEYDRLYDELQDLEKELGITLSNSPTVNVGYEVVSELPKERHESPMLSLDKTKEVEELKNFVGSQKVLMSWKMDGLTIVLTYRDGKLYKAVTRGNGEVGEVVTNNAKVFKNVPVQIAYRGELILRGEAVIGYHDFEKINEEIEDVDAKYKNPRNLCSGSVRQLNNQITAKRNVMFYAFTLVQADGVDFQNSRACQMEWLKAQGFTTVEYHMVTRDTVEDEVAKFSSEISKNDFPSDGLVLSYDDIAYGRSLGRTAKFPRDSYAFKWQDEIRETILREIEWSPSRTGLINPVAIFDPVELEGTTVSRASVHNISIMEELELGIGDKIEVYKANMIIPQIAENLTRSGVKDIPERCPVCQGETKIRQVGNAKALYCMNPECQAKHVKAFALFVSRDALNIEGLSEATLEKFISRGYIHTFADIFHLDRYKDEIQGMEGFGEKSYRKLIESVKKARTTTLPRVVYSLGIAGIGLANAKAVSYTHLTLPTKLEV
;
A
#
# COMPACT_ATOMS: atom_id res chain seq x y z
N MET A 1 -36.76 11.12 -15.76
CA MET A 1 -36.47 11.11 -14.32
C MET A 1 -35.66 12.35 -14.03
N GLY A 2 -36.00 13.18 -13.07
CA GLY A 2 -35.23 14.39 -12.77
C GLY A 2 -33.89 14.04 -12.11
N GLN A 3 -32.84 14.66 -12.58
CA GLN A 3 -31.51 14.58 -12.00
C GLN A 3 -31.55 14.99 -10.51
N SER A 4 -30.90 14.24 -9.63
CA SER A 4 -30.83 14.61 -8.21
C SER A 4 -30.00 15.88 -8.02
N LYS A 5 -30.31 16.69 -6.98
CA LYS A 5 -29.53 17.90 -6.69
C LYS A 5 -28.05 17.60 -6.44
N ASN A 6 -27.73 16.45 -5.84
CA ASN A 6 -26.36 16.00 -5.66
C ASN A 6 -25.66 15.70 -6.99
N GLU A 7 -26.34 15.02 -7.91
CA GLU A 7 -25.80 14.76 -9.25
C GLU A 7 -25.54 16.06 -10.00
N ARG A 8 -26.47 17.01 -9.91
CA ARG A 8 -26.30 18.33 -10.54
C ARG A 8 -25.12 19.12 -9.95
N MET A 9 -24.94 19.09 -8.63
CA MET A 9 -23.81 19.72 -7.96
C MET A 9 -22.47 19.12 -8.45
N LEU A 10 -22.36 17.79 -8.54
CA LEU A 10 -21.17 17.10 -9.03
C LEU A 10 -20.86 17.49 -10.49
N GLU A 11 -21.88 17.51 -11.35
CA GLU A 11 -21.75 17.93 -12.75
C GLU A 11 -21.24 19.35 -12.87
N LEU A 12 -21.78 20.29 -12.08
CA LEU A 12 -21.35 21.69 -12.09
C LEU A 12 -19.90 21.85 -11.62
N VAL A 13 -19.49 21.14 -10.58
CA VAL A 13 -18.09 21.17 -10.11
C VAL A 13 -17.14 20.69 -11.21
N GLU A 14 -17.48 19.61 -11.91
CA GLU A 14 -16.66 19.10 -13.01
C GLU A 14 -16.61 20.06 -14.20
N LEU A 15 -17.76 20.56 -14.62
CA LEU A 15 -17.90 21.49 -15.76
C LEU A 15 -17.14 22.80 -15.53
N LEU A 16 -17.32 23.43 -14.36
CA LEU A 16 -16.67 24.69 -14.03
C LEU A 16 -15.15 24.53 -13.87
N ASN A 17 -14.69 23.43 -13.28
CA ASN A 17 -13.25 23.14 -13.21
C ASN A 17 -12.65 22.91 -14.60
N LYS A 18 -13.36 22.25 -15.51
CA LYS A 18 -12.94 22.07 -16.90
C LYS A 18 -12.86 23.42 -17.63
N ALA A 19 -13.87 24.27 -17.45
CA ALA A 19 -13.88 25.60 -18.06
C ALA A 19 -12.72 26.48 -17.56
N SER A 20 -12.48 26.49 -16.25
CA SER A 20 -11.34 27.19 -15.64
C SER A 20 -9.99 26.71 -16.17
N ARG A 21 -9.79 25.41 -16.31
CA ARG A 21 -8.55 24.85 -16.88
C ARG A 21 -8.35 25.27 -18.32
N SER A 22 -9.37 25.10 -19.17
CA SER A 22 -9.28 25.47 -20.58
C SER A 22 -8.98 26.95 -20.75
N TYR A 23 -9.57 27.83 -19.94
CA TYR A 23 -9.32 29.26 -19.97
C TYR A 23 -7.90 29.63 -19.54
N TYR A 24 -7.44 29.11 -18.35
CA TYR A 24 -6.16 29.54 -17.78
C TYR A 24 -4.94 28.78 -18.30
N GLN A 25 -5.10 27.51 -18.74
CA GLN A 25 -3.98 26.70 -19.20
C GLN A 25 -3.88 26.56 -20.71
N ASP A 26 -5.04 26.44 -21.38
CA ASP A 26 -5.08 26.17 -22.82
C ASP A 26 -5.42 27.42 -23.64
N ALA A 27 -5.70 28.56 -22.99
CA ALA A 27 -6.18 29.81 -23.59
C ALA A 27 -7.40 29.62 -24.54
N GLN A 28 -8.26 28.63 -24.21
CA GLN A 28 -9.49 28.31 -24.96
C GLN A 28 -10.72 28.58 -24.08
N GLU A 29 -11.65 29.38 -24.60
CA GLU A 29 -12.96 29.54 -23.97
C GLU A 29 -13.89 28.44 -24.44
N ILE A 30 -14.30 27.52 -23.49
CA ILE A 30 -15.30 26.49 -23.76
C ILE A 30 -16.72 26.93 -23.38
N MET A 31 -16.85 28.06 -22.67
CA MET A 31 -18.12 28.71 -22.34
C MET A 31 -17.88 30.21 -22.12
N SER A 32 -18.92 31.03 -22.28
CA SER A 32 -18.82 32.47 -22.02
C SER A 32 -18.67 32.79 -20.53
N ASN A 33 -18.03 33.91 -20.18
CA ASN A 33 -17.93 34.38 -18.80
C ASN A 33 -19.31 34.52 -18.13
N TYR A 34 -20.32 34.98 -18.87
CA TYR A 34 -21.69 35.07 -18.35
C TYR A 34 -22.30 33.71 -18.01
N GLU A 35 -22.05 32.72 -18.84
CA GLU A 35 -22.51 31.34 -18.57
C GLU A 35 -21.75 30.72 -17.40
N TYR A 36 -20.44 30.96 -17.31
CA TYR A 36 -19.62 30.52 -16.18
C TYR A 36 -20.13 31.09 -14.86
N ASP A 37 -20.38 32.42 -14.81
CA ASP A 37 -20.87 33.08 -13.59
C ASP A 37 -22.24 32.54 -13.17
N ARG A 38 -23.16 32.37 -14.12
CA ARG A 38 -24.47 31.79 -13.85
C ARG A 38 -24.40 30.37 -13.28
N LEU A 39 -23.53 29.52 -13.84
CA LEU A 39 -23.36 28.14 -13.36
C LEU A 39 -22.61 28.11 -12.02
N TYR A 40 -21.72 29.06 -11.79
CA TYR A 40 -21.05 29.24 -10.51
C TYR A 40 -22.03 29.63 -9.39
N ASP A 41 -22.93 30.55 -9.65
CA ASP A 41 -23.99 30.96 -8.72
C ASP A 41 -24.93 29.76 -8.43
N GLU A 42 -25.33 29.03 -9.49
CA GLU A 42 -26.13 27.78 -9.33
C GLU A 42 -25.43 26.77 -8.42
N LEU A 43 -24.11 26.60 -8.58
CA LEU A 43 -23.33 25.71 -7.72
C LEU A 43 -23.31 26.20 -6.27
N GLN A 44 -23.08 27.50 -6.03
CA GLN A 44 -23.11 28.06 -4.68
C GLN A 44 -24.45 27.86 -3.98
N ASP A 45 -25.55 28.08 -4.71
CA ASP A 45 -26.91 27.88 -4.18
C ASP A 45 -27.17 26.39 -3.84
N LEU A 46 -26.75 25.47 -4.70
CA LEU A 46 -26.87 24.02 -4.44
C LEU A 46 -26.02 23.59 -3.26
N GLU A 47 -24.77 24.05 -3.15
CA GLU A 47 -23.90 23.73 -2.01
C GLU A 47 -24.49 24.26 -0.70
N LYS A 48 -25.09 25.45 -0.72
CA LYS A 48 -25.76 26.06 0.43
C LYS A 48 -27.04 25.28 0.80
N GLU A 49 -27.84 24.89 -0.18
CA GLU A 49 -29.08 24.15 0.04
C GLU A 49 -28.81 22.75 0.58
N LEU A 50 -27.83 22.04 0.00
CA LEU A 50 -27.46 20.69 0.41
C LEU A 50 -26.62 20.69 1.70
N GLY A 51 -25.96 21.79 2.04
CA GLY A 51 -25.00 21.89 3.14
C GLY A 51 -23.73 21.05 2.88
N ILE A 52 -23.45 20.74 1.62
CA ILE A 52 -22.33 19.91 1.15
C ILE A 52 -21.43 20.77 0.28
N THR A 53 -20.10 20.70 0.52
CA THR A 53 -19.12 21.35 -0.35
C THR A 53 -17.95 20.41 -0.58
N LEU A 54 -17.65 20.13 -1.84
CA LEU A 54 -16.53 19.26 -2.22
C LEU A 54 -15.20 20.02 -2.15
N SER A 55 -14.12 19.30 -1.87
CA SER A 55 -12.76 19.88 -1.79
C SER A 55 -12.27 20.46 -3.12
N ASN A 56 -12.72 19.91 -4.24
CA ASN A 56 -12.41 20.37 -5.58
C ASN A 56 -13.45 21.36 -6.16
N SER A 57 -14.42 21.79 -5.36
CA SER A 57 -15.36 22.82 -5.82
C SER A 57 -14.64 24.14 -6.11
N PRO A 58 -14.91 24.80 -7.24
CA PRO A 58 -14.34 26.11 -7.52
C PRO A 58 -14.78 27.19 -6.52
N THR A 59 -15.80 26.93 -5.68
CA THR A 59 -16.27 27.82 -4.62
C THR A 59 -15.41 27.78 -3.36
N VAL A 60 -14.48 26.81 -3.25
CA VAL A 60 -13.62 26.58 -2.07
C VAL A 60 -12.16 26.82 -2.41
N ASN A 61 -11.50 27.60 -1.57
CA ASN A 61 -10.05 27.73 -1.60
C ASN A 61 -9.47 26.79 -0.53
N VAL A 62 -9.14 25.56 -0.90
CA VAL A 62 -8.40 24.62 -0.04
C VAL A 62 -6.92 25.03 -0.08
N GLY A 63 -6.42 25.60 1.01
CA GLY A 63 -5.02 26.01 1.11
C GLY A 63 -4.05 24.83 0.95
N TYR A 64 -2.95 25.06 0.23
CA TYR A 64 -1.84 24.10 0.17
C TYR A 64 -0.91 24.29 1.37
N GLU A 65 -0.54 23.19 2.00
CA GLU A 65 0.28 23.19 3.20
C GLU A 65 1.40 22.15 3.08
N VAL A 66 2.57 22.50 3.59
CA VAL A 66 3.72 21.60 3.72
C VAL A 66 3.91 21.28 5.20
N VAL A 67 3.80 20.01 5.55
CA VAL A 67 4.05 19.53 6.92
C VAL A 67 5.43 18.89 7.03
N SER A 68 6.02 18.89 8.23
CA SER A 68 7.35 18.30 8.46
C SER A 68 7.31 16.78 8.59
N GLU A 69 6.18 16.22 9.04
CA GLU A 69 5.99 14.78 9.26
C GLU A 69 4.50 14.42 9.22
N LEU A 70 4.20 13.12 9.13
CA LEU A 70 2.85 12.57 9.29
C LEU A 70 2.74 11.96 10.69
N PRO A 71 2.00 12.59 11.62
CA PRO A 71 1.79 12.05 12.96
C PRO A 71 1.12 10.67 12.91
N LYS A 72 1.38 9.84 13.90
CA LYS A 72 0.74 8.53 14.03
C LYS A 72 -0.37 8.59 15.07
N GLU A 73 -1.48 7.92 14.76
CA GLU A 73 -2.63 7.86 15.66
C GLU A 73 -3.16 6.43 15.75
N ARG A 74 -3.64 6.05 16.95
CA ARG A 74 -4.26 4.76 17.20
C ARG A 74 -5.73 4.79 16.82
N HIS A 75 -6.20 3.75 16.11
CA HIS A 75 -7.61 3.58 15.79
C HIS A 75 -8.42 3.22 17.04
N GLU A 76 -9.63 3.77 17.16
CA GLU A 76 -10.55 3.42 18.23
C GLU A 76 -10.99 1.96 18.17
N SER A 77 -11.13 1.41 16.95
CA SER A 77 -11.39 0.01 16.71
C SER A 77 -10.42 -0.56 15.68
N PRO A 78 -9.86 -1.78 15.90
CA PRO A 78 -8.93 -2.40 14.97
C PRO A 78 -9.50 -2.54 13.57
N MET A 79 -8.66 -2.32 12.56
CA MET A 79 -8.99 -2.52 11.16
C MET A 79 -8.47 -3.88 10.71
N LEU A 80 -9.30 -4.90 10.86
CA LEU A 80 -8.94 -6.27 10.53
C LEU A 80 -8.86 -6.48 9.02
N SER A 81 -8.10 -7.49 8.60
CA SER A 81 -8.16 -8.01 7.24
C SER A 81 -9.45 -8.81 7.05
N LEU A 82 -9.87 -9.03 5.81
CA LEU A 82 -10.96 -9.93 5.50
C LEU A 82 -10.44 -11.36 5.29
N ASP A 83 -11.22 -12.33 5.71
CA ASP A 83 -11.06 -13.70 5.24
C ASP A 83 -11.43 -13.78 3.75
N LYS A 84 -10.87 -14.73 3.01
CA LYS A 84 -10.95 -14.70 1.54
C LYS A 84 -11.07 -16.09 0.94
N THR A 85 -11.77 -16.16 -0.19
CA THR A 85 -11.86 -17.33 -1.04
C THR A 85 -11.72 -16.99 -2.52
N LYS A 86 -11.48 -18.02 -3.36
CA LYS A 86 -11.60 -17.98 -4.82
C LYS A 86 -12.76 -18.84 -5.34
N GLU A 87 -13.47 -19.51 -4.43
CA GLU A 87 -14.52 -20.47 -4.74
C GLU A 87 -15.91 -19.87 -4.53
N VAL A 88 -16.72 -19.85 -5.60
CA VAL A 88 -18.08 -19.30 -5.54
C VAL A 88 -18.97 -20.09 -4.57
N GLU A 89 -18.75 -21.41 -4.43
CA GLU A 89 -19.53 -22.22 -3.51
C GLU A 89 -19.32 -21.83 -2.04
N GLU A 90 -18.12 -21.37 -1.68
CA GLU A 90 -17.87 -20.82 -0.35
C GLU A 90 -18.60 -19.49 -0.13
N LEU A 91 -18.76 -18.67 -1.18
CA LEU A 91 -19.60 -17.47 -1.12
C LEU A 91 -21.07 -17.83 -0.87
N LYS A 92 -21.60 -18.84 -1.57
CA LYS A 92 -22.97 -19.34 -1.34
C LYS A 92 -23.16 -19.80 0.10
N ASN A 93 -22.16 -20.47 0.67
CA ASN A 93 -22.18 -20.91 2.06
C ASN A 93 -22.13 -19.74 3.04
N PHE A 94 -21.29 -18.72 2.76
CA PHE A 94 -21.26 -17.49 3.55
C PHE A 94 -22.58 -16.75 3.52
N VAL A 95 -23.17 -16.56 2.34
CA VAL A 95 -24.47 -15.88 2.17
C VAL A 95 -25.59 -16.62 2.92
N GLY A 96 -25.65 -17.95 2.79
CA GLY A 96 -26.66 -18.78 3.45
C GLY A 96 -28.08 -18.30 3.16
N SER A 97 -28.85 -18.00 4.21
CA SER A 97 -30.23 -17.45 4.12
C SER A 97 -30.29 -15.92 4.22
N GLN A 98 -29.14 -15.25 4.33
CA GLN A 98 -29.05 -13.81 4.51
C GLN A 98 -29.04 -13.05 3.17
N LYS A 99 -29.33 -11.75 3.25
CA LYS A 99 -29.01 -10.80 2.18
C LYS A 99 -27.67 -10.17 2.45
N VAL A 100 -26.85 -10.03 1.43
CA VAL A 100 -25.52 -9.42 1.54
C VAL A 100 -25.34 -8.34 0.49
N LEU A 101 -24.56 -7.32 0.81
CA LEU A 101 -24.03 -6.38 -0.17
C LEU A 101 -22.77 -7.02 -0.77
N MET A 102 -22.76 -7.18 -2.08
CA MET A 102 -21.56 -7.54 -2.87
C MET A 102 -21.04 -6.28 -3.53
N SER A 103 -19.80 -5.91 -3.28
CA SER A 103 -19.18 -4.69 -3.79
C SER A 103 -17.80 -4.96 -4.35
N TRP A 104 -17.28 -4.04 -5.18
CA TRP A 104 -15.87 -4.09 -5.61
C TRP A 104 -14.92 -4.07 -4.40
N LYS A 105 -13.92 -4.92 -4.42
CA LYS A 105 -12.79 -4.87 -3.52
C LYS A 105 -11.72 -3.96 -4.14
N MET A 106 -11.83 -2.68 -3.83
CA MET A 106 -10.90 -1.67 -4.35
C MET A 106 -9.47 -1.95 -3.87
N ASP A 107 -8.49 -1.71 -4.72
CA ASP A 107 -7.07 -1.93 -4.42
C ASP A 107 -6.31 -0.60 -4.37
N GLY A 108 -6.27 0.01 -3.21
CA GLY A 108 -5.66 1.31 -2.97
C GLY A 108 -5.05 1.44 -1.58
N LEU A 109 -5.45 2.47 -0.85
CA LEU A 109 -5.06 2.72 0.52
C LEU A 109 -6.29 2.99 1.38
N THR A 110 -6.56 2.13 2.36
CA THR A 110 -7.69 2.32 3.27
C THR A 110 -7.47 3.52 4.19
N ILE A 111 -8.49 4.38 4.28
CA ILE A 111 -8.50 5.59 5.10
C ILE A 111 -9.78 5.62 5.95
N VAL A 112 -9.63 6.07 7.19
CA VAL A 112 -10.73 6.44 8.09
C VAL A 112 -10.91 7.94 8.03
N LEU A 113 -12.11 8.41 7.69
CA LEU A 113 -12.48 9.82 7.75
C LEU A 113 -13.37 10.05 8.98
N THR A 114 -13.07 11.10 9.72
CA THR A 114 -13.88 11.58 10.86
C THR A 114 -14.35 13.00 10.57
N TYR A 115 -15.66 13.21 10.69
CA TYR A 115 -16.29 14.52 10.60
C TYR A 115 -16.88 14.92 11.95
N ARG A 116 -16.77 16.21 12.29
CA ARG A 116 -17.40 16.83 13.46
C ARG A 116 -18.04 18.14 13.05
N ASP A 117 -19.22 18.40 13.54
CA ASP A 117 -20.00 19.60 13.19
C ASP A 117 -20.07 19.86 11.68
N GLY A 118 -20.16 18.76 10.90
CA GLY A 118 -20.25 18.78 9.44
C GLY A 118 -18.95 19.11 8.71
N LYS A 119 -17.80 19.17 9.39
CA LYS A 119 -16.49 19.46 8.77
C LYS A 119 -15.56 18.26 8.88
N LEU A 120 -14.74 18.05 7.85
CA LEU A 120 -13.67 17.05 7.91
C LEU A 120 -12.70 17.41 9.05
N TYR A 121 -12.78 16.64 10.12
CA TYR A 121 -11.96 16.81 11.31
C TYR A 121 -10.62 16.07 11.19
N LYS A 122 -10.67 14.81 10.72
CA LYS A 122 -9.48 13.94 10.70
C LYS A 122 -9.57 12.88 9.61
N ALA A 123 -8.40 12.54 9.02
CA ALA A 123 -8.21 11.41 8.14
C ALA A 123 -6.98 10.61 8.59
N VAL A 124 -7.11 9.28 8.74
CA VAL A 124 -6.05 8.39 9.23
C VAL A 124 -5.95 7.16 8.32
N THR A 125 -4.74 6.82 7.86
CA THR A 125 -4.53 5.60 7.09
C THR A 125 -4.72 4.36 7.96
N ARG A 126 -5.05 3.20 7.35
CA ARG A 126 -5.17 1.93 8.08
C ARG A 126 -3.89 1.59 8.87
N GLY A 127 -2.70 1.87 8.30
CA GLY A 127 -1.43 1.48 8.88
C GLY A 127 -1.33 -0.04 9.09
N ASN A 128 -0.99 -0.46 10.30
CA ASN A 128 -0.94 -1.89 10.68
C ASN A 128 -2.29 -2.42 11.21
N GLY A 129 -3.37 -1.65 11.09
CA GLY A 129 -4.70 -1.97 11.60
C GLY A 129 -4.97 -1.45 13.02
N GLU A 130 -3.96 -1.12 13.81
CA GLU A 130 -4.08 -0.50 15.13
C GLU A 130 -3.64 0.97 15.14
N VAL A 131 -2.56 1.28 14.40
CA VAL A 131 -1.96 2.61 14.31
C VAL A 131 -1.78 2.99 12.86
N GLY A 132 -2.31 4.13 12.45
CA GLY A 132 -2.18 4.72 11.13
C GLY A 132 -1.47 6.07 11.16
N GLU A 133 -1.19 6.62 9.98
CA GLU A 133 -0.63 7.95 9.76
C GLU A 133 -1.76 8.96 9.56
N VAL A 134 -1.68 10.11 10.22
CA VAL A 134 -2.65 11.20 10.03
C VAL A 134 -2.37 11.91 8.71
N VAL A 135 -3.32 11.82 7.80
CA VAL A 135 -3.22 12.35 6.43
C VAL A 135 -4.32 13.37 6.13
N THR A 136 -4.85 14.02 7.15
CA THR A 136 -5.97 14.97 7.05
C THR A 136 -5.67 16.07 6.02
N ASN A 137 -4.44 16.57 6.00
CA ASN A 137 -4.02 17.60 5.07
C ASN A 137 -4.11 17.15 3.60
N ASN A 138 -3.77 15.89 3.34
CA ASN A 138 -3.89 15.29 2.01
C ASN A 138 -5.34 14.94 1.66
N ALA A 139 -6.13 14.44 2.63
CA ALA A 139 -7.53 14.09 2.41
C ALA A 139 -8.39 15.30 2.02
N LYS A 140 -8.05 16.51 2.49
CA LYS A 140 -8.71 17.77 2.10
C LYS A 140 -8.59 18.11 0.62
N VAL A 141 -7.67 17.50 -0.11
CA VAL A 141 -7.44 17.74 -1.54
C VAL A 141 -7.74 16.52 -2.41
N PHE A 142 -8.38 15.49 -1.85
CA PHE A 142 -8.91 14.38 -2.65
C PHE A 142 -10.07 14.89 -3.51
N LYS A 143 -10.14 14.41 -4.74
CA LYS A 143 -11.05 14.96 -5.76
C LYS A 143 -12.54 14.92 -5.35
N ASN A 144 -12.97 13.93 -4.56
CA ASN A 144 -14.37 13.70 -4.21
C ASN A 144 -14.67 13.61 -2.71
N VAL A 145 -13.75 14.00 -1.84
CA VAL A 145 -14.00 14.06 -0.40
C VAL A 145 -14.69 15.38 -0.05
N PRO A 146 -15.90 15.38 0.54
CA PRO A 146 -16.52 16.61 1.01
C PRO A 146 -15.71 17.22 2.16
N VAL A 147 -15.34 18.48 2.08
CA VAL A 147 -14.74 19.21 3.20
C VAL A 147 -15.79 19.64 4.22
N GLN A 148 -17.04 19.74 3.77
CA GLN A 148 -18.23 20.01 4.58
C GLN A 148 -19.39 19.14 4.15
N ILE A 149 -20.17 18.64 5.12
CA ILE A 149 -21.38 17.82 4.94
C ILE A 149 -22.57 18.42 5.70
N ALA A 150 -23.78 17.99 5.37
CA ALA A 150 -25.00 18.47 6.02
C ALA A 150 -25.15 17.95 7.47
N TYR A 151 -24.76 16.71 7.72
CA TYR A 151 -24.84 16.10 9.05
C TYR A 151 -23.91 16.77 10.07
N ARG A 152 -24.44 17.11 11.27
CA ARG A 152 -23.73 17.89 12.30
C ARG A 152 -23.25 17.05 13.49
N GLY A 153 -23.60 15.76 13.57
CA GLY A 153 -23.08 14.85 14.57
C GLY A 153 -21.64 14.39 14.26
N GLU A 154 -21.10 13.50 15.07
CA GLU A 154 -19.84 12.82 14.78
C GLU A 154 -20.10 11.71 13.75
N LEU A 155 -19.41 11.78 12.62
CA LEU A 155 -19.45 10.78 11.57
C LEU A 155 -18.07 10.15 11.43
N ILE A 156 -18.00 8.83 11.50
CA ILE A 156 -16.79 8.04 11.22
C ILE A 156 -17.12 7.04 10.11
N LEU A 157 -16.36 7.08 9.03
CA LEU A 157 -16.51 6.16 7.91
C LEU A 157 -15.16 5.65 7.43
N ARG A 158 -15.17 4.50 6.77
CA ARG A 158 -14.01 3.88 6.13
C ARG A 158 -14.23 3.83 4.63
N GLY A 159 -13.16 4.05 3.90
CA GLY A 159 -13.16 3.93 2.45
C GLY A 159 -11.76 3.66 1.91
N GLU A 160 -11.71 3.43 0.62
CA GLU A 160 -10.45 3.19 -0.09
C GLU A 160 -10.10 4.42 -0.92
N ALA A 161 -8.89 4.94 -0.73
CA ALA A 161 -8.32 5.94 -1.61
C ALA A 161 -7.66 5.23 -2.79
N VAL A 162 -7.98 5.64 -4.01
CA VAL A 162 -7.44 5.06 -5.24
C VAL A 162 -7.05 6.14 -6.24
N ILE A 163 -6.18 5.78 -7.18
CA ILE A 163 -5.91 6.56 -8.40
C ILE A 163 -6.32 5.67 -9.57
N GLY A 164 -7.08 6.23 -10.53
CA GLY A 164 -7.53 5.51 -11.71
C GLY A 164 -6.38 5.12 -12.64
N TYR A 165 -6.60 4.11 -13.49
CA TYR A 165 -5.60 3.66 -14.47
C TYR A 165 -5.19 4.77 -15.43
N HIS A 166 -6.15 5.57 -15.91
CA HIS A 166 -5.88 6.70 -16.79
C HIS A 166 -4.93 7.73 -16.15
N ASP A 167 -5.20 8.13 -14.90
CA ASP A 167 -4.35 9.09 -14.19
C ASP A 167 -2.97 8.46 -13.85
N PHE A 168 -2.93 7.17 -13.54
CA PHE A 168 -1.69 6.44 -13.31
C PHE A 168 -0.78 6.42 -14.54
N GLU A 169 -1.32 6.10 -15.70
CA GLU A 169 -0.57 6.08 -16.96
C GLU A 169 -0.01 7.46 -17.29
N LYS A 170 -0.86 8.49 -17.23
CA LYS A 170 -0.47 9.88 -17.48
C LYS A 170 0.65 10.34 -16.54
N ILE A 171 0.56 10.05 -15.24
CA ILE A 171 1.58 10.45 -14.26
C ILE A 171 2.91 9.71 -14.53
N ASN A 172 2.85 8.43 -14.89
CA ASN A 172 4.05 7.65 -15.22
C ASN A 172 4.69 8.10 -16.54
N GLU A 173 3.93 8.60 -17.52
CA GLU A 173 4.48 9.18 -18.74
C GLU A 173 5.30 10.44 -18.47
N GLU A 174 4.89 11.26 -17.49
CA GLU A 174 5.59 12.49 -17.08
C GLU A 174 6.90 12.20 -16.30
N ILE A 175 7.15 10.96 -15.87
CA ILE A 175 8.38 10.57 -15.15
C ILE A 175 9.43 10.10 -16.17
N GLU A 176 10.48 10.91 -16.34
CA GLU A 176 11.58 10.62 -17.28
C GLU A 176 12.44 9.43 -16.83
N ASP A 177 12.70 9.31 -15.53
CA ASP A 177 13.50 8.23 -14.96
C ASP A 177 12.66 6.93 -14.86
N VAL A 178 13.03 5.93 -15.65
CA VAL A 178 12.33 4.64 -15.73
C VAL A 178 12.31 3.93 -14.38
N ASP A 179 13.37 4.02 -13.60
CA ASP A 179 13.47 3.39 -12.27
C ASP A 179 12.64 4.11 -11.21
N ALA A 180 12.27 5.37 -11.46
CA ALA A 180 11.42 6.17 -10.59
C ALA A 180 9.90 6.00 -10.89
N LYS A 181 9.53 5.31 -11.97
CA LYS A 181 8.12 5.04 -12.33
C LYS A 181 7.44 4.16 -11.29
N TYR A 182 6.18 4.46 -11.05
CA TYR A 182 5.36 3.65 -10.14
C TYR A 182 4.97 2.33 -10.81
N LYS A 183 5.02 1.24 -10.07
CA LYS A 183 4.76 -0.11 -10.60
C LYS A 183 3.29 -0.41 -10.81
N ASN A 184 2.40 0.21 -10.03
CA ASN A 184 0.95 0.03 -10.13
C ASN A 184 0.21 1.23 -9.51
N PRO A 185 -1.09 1.39 -9.78
CA PRO A 185 -1.91 2.49 -9.25
C PRO A 185 -1.95 2.53 -7.71
N ARG A 186 -1.95 1.37 -7.04
CA ARG A 186 -1.94 1.28 -5.57
C ARG A 186 -0.67 1.91 -4.97
N ASN A 187 0.51 1.62 -5.53
CA ASN A 187 1.77 2.20 -5.07
C ASN A 187 1.79 3.72 -5.29
N LEU A 188 1.31 4.18 -6.44
CA LEU A 188 1.17 5.61 -6.71
C LEU A 188 0.20 6.26 -5.72
N CYS A 189 -0.96 5.67 -5.46
CA CYS A 189 -1.95 6.18 -4.51
C CYS A 189 -1.35 6.25 -3.09
N SER A 190 -0.74 5.16 -2.61
CA SER A 190 -0.11 5.11 -1.29
C SER A 190 0.98 6.18 -1.12
N GLY A 191 1.82 6.39 -2.14
CA GLY A 191 2.81 7.46 -2.17
C GLY A 191 2.19 8.85 -2.23
N SER A 192 1.07 9.01 -2.92
CA SER A 192 0.37 10.30 -3.07
C SER A 192 -0.32 10.74 -1.79
N VAL A 193 -1.00 9.81 -1.11
CA VAL A 193 -1.69 10.07 0.16
C VAL A 193 -0.72 10.43 1.29
N ARG A 194 0.53 10.00 1.21
CA ARG A 194 1.57 10.24 2.22
C ARG A 194 2.52 11.39 1.90
N GLN A 195 2.17 12.25 0.95
CA GLN A 195 2.98 13.43 0.64
C GLN A 195 2.98 14.42 1.81
N LEU A 196 4.15 15.01 2.07
CA LEU A 196 4.27 16.10 3.05
C LEU A 196 3.72 17.43 2.52
N ASN A 197 3.71 17.58 1.20
CA ASN A 197 3.10 18.71 0.49
C ASN A 197 1.83 18.22 -0.23
N ASN A 198 0.67 18.64 0.24
CA ASN A 198 -0.62 18.22 -0.32
C ASN A 198 -0.89 18.76 -1.74
N GLN A 199 -0.14 19.75 -2.22
CA GLN A 199 -0.20 20.20 -3.62
C GLN A 199 0.17 19.05 -4.58
N ILE A 200 1.11 18.18 -4.19
CA ILE A 200 1.46 17.00 -4.98
C ILE A 200 0.28 16.02 -5.03
N THR A 201 -0.37 15.81 -3.88
CA THR A 201 -1.57 14.96 -3.78
C THR A 201 -2.71 15.49 -4.65
N ALA A 202 -2.96 16.80 -4.61
CA ALA A 202 -4.02 17.47 -5.39
C ALA A 202 -3.86 17.27 -6.92
N LYS A 203 -2.61 17.25 -7.42
CA LYS A 203 -2.32 17.02 -8.84
C LYS A 203 -2.51 15.58 -9.30
N ARG A 204 -2.61 14.64 -8.38
CA ARG A 204 -2.64 13.21 -8.67
C ARG A 204 -4.03 12.60 -8.68
N ASN A 205 -5.08 13.42 -8.60
CA ASN A 205 -6.49 13.02 -8.72
C ASN A 205 -6.88 11.82 -7.82
N VAL A 206 -6.44 11.82 -6.55
CA VAL A 206 -6.84 10.78 -5.61
C VAL A 206 -8.34 10.83 -5.39
N MET A 207 -9.02 9.69 -5.60
CA MET A 207 -10.44 9.47 -5.35
C MET A 207 -10.62 8.65 -4.08
N PHE A 208 -11.70 8.89 -3.34
CA PHE A 208 -12.06 8.14 -2.14
C PHE A 208 -13.43 7.48 -2.35
N TYR A 209 -13.51 6.18 -2.07
CA TYR A 209 -14.75 5.41 -2.17
C TYR A 209 -15.11 4.85 -0.79
N ALA A 210 -16.19 5.34 -0.20
CA ALA A 210 -16.68 4.87 1.08
C ALA A 210 -17.25 3.45 0.97
N PHE A 211 -16.87 2.56 1.87
CA PHE A 211 -17.38 1.18 1.89
C PHE A 211 -17.95 0.76 3.25
N THR A 212 -17.75 1.51 4.32
CA THR A 212 -18.31 1.21 5.64
C THR A 212 -18.58 2.49 6.42
N LEU A 213 -19.80 2.64 6.92
CA LEU A 213 -20.12 3.59 7.96
C LEU A 213 -19.82 2.94 9.32
N VAL A 214 -18.95 3.57 10.12
CA VAL A 214 -18.57 3.08 11.44
C VAL A 214 -19.48 3.67 12.52
N GLN A 215 -19.72 4.99 12.46
CA GLN A 215 -20.49 5.73 13.45
C GLN A 215 -21.22 6.93 12.79
N ALA A 216 -22.48 7.12 13.15
CA ALA A 216 -23.25 8.34 12.92
C ALA A 216 -24.32 8.41 14.01
N ASP A 217 -24.12 9.28 14.99
CA ASP A 217 -24.96 9.35 16.17
C ASP A 217 -26.37 9.88 15.85
N GLY A 218 -27.40 9.23 16.40
CA GLY A 218 -28.79 9.68 16.26
C GLY A 218 -29.42 9.41 14.90
N VAL A 219 -28.80 8.62 14.03
CA VAL A 219 -29.37 8.20 12.74
C VAL A 219 -29.82 6.75 12.82
N ASP A 220 -31.09 6.50 12.49
CA ASP A 220 -31.63 5.15 12.37
C ASP A 220 -31.45 4.63 10.94
N PHE A 221 -30.66 3.58 10.78
CA PHE A 221 -30.41 2.91 9.50
C PHE A 221 -31.28 1.67 9.30
N GLN A 222 -32.33 1.47 10.10
CA GLN A 222 -33.25 0.33 10.00
C GLN A 222 -32.50 -1.03 9.99
N ASN A 223 -31.42 -1.11 10.73
CA ASN A 223 -30.55 -2.29 10.79
C ASN A 223 -29.98 -2.76 9.43
N SER A 224 -29.85 -1.88 8.43
CA SER A 224 -29.43 -2.18 7.07
C SER A 224 -28.14 -1.45 6.67
N ARG A 225 -27.14 -2.18 6.15
CA ARG A 225 -25.93 -1.58 5.54
C ARG A 225 -26.25 -0.83 4.26
N ALA A 226 -27.20 -1.32 3.47
CA ALA A 226 -27.63 -0.62 2.27
C ALA A 226 -28.16 0.78 2.61
N CYS A 227 -28.98 0.90 3.68
CA CYS A 227 -29.43 2.20 4.18
C CYS A 227 -28.26 3.09 4.62
N GLN A 228 -27.21 2.52 5.22
CA GLN A 228 -25.98 3.26 5.54
C GLN A 228 -25.27 3.81 4.30
N MET A 229 -25.16 3.00 3.23
CA MET A 229 -24.53 3.41 1.97
C MET A 229 -25.32 4.53 1.29
N GLU A 230 -26.64 4.39 1.19
CA GLU A 230 -27.51 5.43 0.61
C GLU A 230 -27.46 6.74 1.41
N TRP A 231 -27.41 6.63 2.74
CA TRP A 231 -27.26 7.81 3.58
C TRP A 231 -25.90 8.50 3.38
N LEU A 232 -24.81 7.72 3.22
CA LEU A 232 -23.49 8.31 2.90
C LEU A 232 -23.50 9.03 1.55
N LYS A 233 -24.15 8.46 0.53
CA LYS A 233 -24.35 9.16 -0.77
C LYS A 233 -25.11 10.48 -0.58
N ALA A 234 -26.15 10.49 0.26
CA ALA A 234 -26.91 11.70 0.57
C ALA A 234 -26.07 12.75 1.32
N GLN A 235 -24.99 12.36 2.03
CA GLN A 235 -24.01 13.29 2.61
C GLN A 235 -22.94 13.76 1.62
N GLY A 236 -22.99 13.35 0.35
CA GLY A 236 -22.05 13.75 -0.69
C GLY A 236 -20.84 12.83 -0.87
N PHE A 237 -20.81 11.68 -0.20
CA PHE A 237 -19.74 10.71 -0.40
C PHE A 237 -19.97 9.85 -1.64
N THR A 238 -18.91 9.59 -2.40
CA THR A 238 -18.92 8.51 -3.37
C THR A 238 -18.75 7.19 -2.62
N THR A 239 -19.72 6.29 -2.75
CA THR A 239 -19.62 4.94 -2.18
C THR A 239 -19.10 3.96 -3.21
N VAL A 240 -18.48 2.88 -2.74
CA VAL A 240 -18.19 1.74 -3.62
C VAL A 240 -19.49 1.23 -4.24
N GLU A 241 -19.47 0.88 -5.52
CA GLU A 241 -20.61 0.24 -6.17
C GLU A 241 -20.90 -1.12 -5.51
N TYR A 242 -22.19 -1.38 -5.22
CA TYR A 242 -22.61 -2.63 -4.62
C TYR A 242 -23.94 -3.12 -5.17
N HIS A 243 -24.14 -4.42 -5.14
CA HIS A 243 -25.41 -5.08 -5.44
C HIS A 243 -25.87 -5.93 -4.26
N MET A 244 -27.19 -5.98 -4.06
CA MET A 244 -27.78 -6.87 -3.07
C MET A 244 -27.88 -8.27 -3.67
N VAL A 245 -27.30 -9.26 -2.99
CA VAL A 245 -27.29 -10.64 -3.44
C VAL A 245 -27.84 -11.58 -2.37
N THR A 246 -28.37 -12.69 -2.84
CA THR A 246 -28.83 -13.85 -2.06
C THR A 246 -28.00 -15.07 -2.48
N ARG A 247 -28.17 -16.21 -1.79
CA ARG A 247 -27.52 -17.45 -2.17
C ARG A 247 -27.76 -17.85 -3.63
N ASP A 248 -28.98 -17.56 -4.14
CA ASP A 248 -29.37 -17.96 -5.50
C ASP A 248 -28.82 -17.03 -6.57
N THR A 249 -28.49 -15.78 -6.24
CA THR A 249 -28.05 -14.75 -7.20
C THR A 249 -26.56 -14.46 -7.14
N VAL A 250 -25.84 -14.95 -6.11
CA VAL A 250 -24.43 -14.61 -5.88
C VAL A 250 -23.50 -15.01 -7.04
N GLU A 251 -23.75 -16.16 -7.66
CA GLU A 251 -22.94 -16.66 -8.79
C GLU A 251 -23.11 -15.78 -10.04
N ASP A 252 -24.35 -15.45 -10.39
CA ASP A 252 -24.65 -14.58 -11.53
C ASP A 252 -24.06 -13.18 -11.35
N GLU A 253 -24.12 -12.64 -10.13
CA GLU A 253 -23.55 -11.32 -9.84
C GLU A 253 -22.01 -11.37 -9.84
N VAL A 254 -21.36 -12.43 -9.37
CA VAL A 254 -19.89 -12.61 -9.53
C VAL A 254 -19.51 -12.62 -11.00
N ALA A 255 -20.24 -13.35 -11.85
CA ALA A 255 -20.00 -13.39 -13.29
C ALA A 255 -20.17 -12.01 -13.94
N LYS A 256 -21.20 -11.25 -13.53
CA LYS A 256 -21.45 -9.88 -14.00
C LYS A 256 -20.30 -8.94 -13.63
N PHE A 257 -19.91 -8.88 -12.36
CA PHE A 257 -18.76 -8.08 -11.92
C PHE A 257 -17.47 -8.47 -12.64
N SER A 258 -17.25 -9.78 -12.84
CA SER A 258 -16.09 -10.28 -13.61
C SER A 258 -16.05 -9.74 -15.03
N SER A 259 -17.20 -9.65 -15.71
CA SER A 259 -17.31 -9.13 -17.08
C SER A 259 -17.07 -7.61 -17.18
N GLU A 260 -17.14 -6.90 -16.06
CA GLU A 260 -17.01 -5.44 -15.99
C GLU A 260 -15.63 -4.97 -15.54
N ILE A 261 -14.74 -5.88 -15.07
CA ILE A 261 -13.39 -5.53 -14.58
C ILE A 261 -12.63 -4.67 -15.59
N SER A 262 -12.65 -5.04 -16.86
CA SER A 262 -11.89 -4.34 -17.91
C SER A 262 -12.44 -2.96 -18.26
N LYS A 263 -13.64 -2.61 -17.78
CA LYS A 263 -14.28 -1.31 -18.02
C LYS A 263 -13.99 -0.32 -16.89
N ASN A 264 -13.52 -0.81 -15.75
CA ASN A 264 -13.27 0.02 -14.58
C ASN A 264 -11.97 0.81 -14.73
N ASP A 265 -12.04 2.10 -14.46
CA ASP A 265 -10.84 2.96 -14.36
C ASP A 265 -10.20 2.94 -12.95
N PHE A 266 -10.56 2.00 -12.10
CA PHE A 266 -9.99 1.85 -10.76
C PHE A 266 -9.47 0.42 -10.54
N PRO A 267 -8.38 0.26 -9.76
CA PRO A 267 -7.85 -1.07 -9.44
C PRO A 267 -8.76 -1.80 -8.45
N SER A 268 -9.03 -3.08 -8.75
CA SER A 268 -9.81 -3.99 -7.90
C SER A 268 -9.22 -5.38 -7.93
N ASP A 269 -9.03 -6.01 -6.76
CA ASP A 269 -8.47 -7.36 -6.63
C ASP A 269 -9.53 -8.42 -6.30
N GLY A 270 -10.81 -8.08 -6.40
CA GLY A 270 -11.91 -8.99 -6.12
C GLY A 270 -13.21 -8.29 -5.73
N LEU A 271 -14.00 -8.97 -4.92
CA LEU A 271 -15.27 -8.49 -4.38
C LEU A 271 -15.27 -8.62 -2.85
N VAL A 272 -16.11 -7.82 -2.20
CA VAL A 272 -16.40 -7.93 -0.77
C VAL A 272 -17.88 -8.19 -0.58
N LEU A 273 -18.19 -9.23 0.17
CA LEU A 273 -19.54 -9.56 0.61
C LEU A 273 -19.68 -9.15 2.08
N SER A 274 -20.73 -8.41 2.41
CA SER A 274 -21.02 -8.01 3.79
C SER A 274 -22.51 -8.18 4.07
N TYR A 275 -22.87 -8.75 5.22
CA TYR A 275 -24.28 -8.90 5.58
C TYR A 275 -24.99 -7.55 5.64
N ASP A 276 -26.19 -7.47 5.05
CA ASP A 276 -27.01 -6.27 5.12
C ASP A 276 -27.53 -6.06 6.55
N ASP A 277 -27.97 -7.13 7.21
CA ASP A 277 -28.40 -7.11 8.62
C ASP A 277 -27.21 -6.83 9.55
N ILE A 278 -27.16 -5.60 10.07
CA ILE A 278 -26.06 -5.11 10.92
C ILE A 278 -26.04 -5.87 12.25
N ALA A 279 -27.21 -6.12 12.86
CA ALA A 279 -27.29 -6.80 14.14
C ALA A 279 -26.85 -8.26 14.01
N TYR A 280 -27.28 -8.95 12.94
CA TYR A 280 -26.81 -10.29 12.63
C TYR A 280 -25.28 -10.31 12.44
N GLY A 281 -24.75 -9.43 11.60
CA GLY A 281 -23.31 -9.35 11.37
C GLY A 281 -22.51 -9.14 12.66
N ARG A 282 -22.96 -8.23 13.53
CA ARG A 282 -22.33 -7.99 14.84
C ARG A 282 -22.40 -9.21 15.76
N SER A 283 -23.49 -9.98 15.71
CA SER A 283 -23.67 -11.18 16.55
C SER A 283 -22.66 -12.29 16.25
N LEU A 284 -22.11 -12.34 15.02
CA LEU A 284 -21.11 -13.32 14.60
C LEU A 284 -19.72 -13.04 15.20
N GLY A 285 -19.48 -11.79 15.64
CA GLY A 285 -18.20 -11.38 16.21
C GLY A 285 -17.03 -11.42 15.21
N ARG A 286 -15.85 -11.72 15.72
CA ARG A 286 -14.62 -11.75 14.94
C ARG A 286 -13.66 -12.83 15.44
N THR A 287 -12.74 -13.24 14.59
CA THR A 287 -11.53 -13.98 14.97
C THR A 287 -10.43 -12.98 15.40
N ALA A 288 -9.27 -13.48 15.79
CA ALA A 288 -8.10 -12.63 16.04
C ALA A 288 -7.64 -11.85 14.79
N LYS A 289 -7.97 -12.35 13.58
CA LYS A 289 -7.48 -11.80 12.31
C LYS A 289 -8.59 -11.20 11.43
N PHE A 290 -9.81 -11.75 11.47
CA PHE A 290 -10.89 -11.47 10.53
C PHE A 290 -12.21 -11.18 11.22
N PRO A 291 -13.01 -10.20 10.74
CA PRO A 291 -14.42 -10.08 11.09
C PRO A 291 -15.20 -11.26 10.46
N ARG A 292 -16.31 -11.64 11.05
CA ARG A 292 -17.18 -12.70 10.52
C ARG A 292 -18.39 -12.17 9.75
N ASP A 293 -18.58 -10.87 9.74
CA ASP A 293 -19.69 -10.20 9.06
C ASP A 293 -19.39 -9.86 7.60
N SER A 294 -18.15 -10.09 7.16
CA SER A 294 -17.69 -9.77 5.82
C SER A 294 -16.71 -10.81 5.31
N TYR A 295 -16.76 -11.09 4.01
CA TYR A 295 -15.95 -12.10 3.34
C TYR A 295 -15.46 -11.57 2.00
N ALA A 296 -14.22 -11.85 1.62
CA ALA A 296 -13.66 -11.38 0.35
C ALA A 296 -13.64 -12.53 -0.68
N PHE A 297 -14.07 -12.22 -1.89
CA PHE A 297 -13.83 -13.07 -3.06
C PHE A 297 -12.66 -12.46 -3.84
N LYS A 298 -11.65 -13.26 -4.16
CA LYS A 298 -10.55 -12.85 -5.02
C LYS A 298 -10.67 -13.50 -6.38
N TRP A 299 -10.38 -12.74 -7.42
CA TRP A 299 -10.26 -13.30 -8.76
C TRP A 299 -9.18 -14.40 -8.78
N GLN A 300 -9.32 -15.33 -9.70
CA GLN A 300 -8.24 -16.29 -9.96
C GLN A 300 -7.00 -15.52 -10.41
N ASP A 301 -5.82 -15.96 -9.93
CA ASP A 301 -4.58 -15.35 -10.34
C ASP A 301 -4.37 -15.60 -11.85
N GLU A 302 -3.85 -14.59 -12.54
CA GLU A 302 -3.39 -14.77 -13.91
C GLU A 302 -2.16 -15.68 -13.89
N ILE A 303 -2.21 -16.80 -14.61
CA ILE A 303 -1.09 -17.75 -14.71
C ILE A 303 -0.51 -17.65 -16.11
N ARG A 304 0.81 -17.63 -16.22
CA ARG A 304 1.55 -17.68 -17.49
C ARG A 304 2.60 -18.76 -17.47
N GLU A 305 2.74 -19.43 -18.60
CA GLU A 305 3.82 -20.40 -18.82
C GLU A 305 5.09 -19.68 -19.27
N THR A 306 6.22 -20.15 -18.77
CA THR A 306 7.55 -19.65 -19.14
C THR A 306 8.60 -20.74 -18.98
N ILE A 307 9.85 -20.45 -19.37
CA ILE A 307 10.98 -21.38 -19.27
C ILE A 307 11.94 -20.92 -18.19
N LEU A 308 12.24 -21.79 -17.22
CA LEU A 308 13.23 -21.56 -16.18
C LEU A 308 14.64 -21.53 -16.80
N ARG A 309 15.34 -20.41 -16.70
CA ARG A 309 16.66 -20.21 -17.30
C ARG A 309 17.80 -20.40 -16.31
N GLU A 310 17.60 -19.97 -15.06
CA GLU A 310 18.63 -19.98 -14.03
C GLU A 310 18.00 -20.01 -12.65
N ILE A 311 18.70 -20.53 -11.66
CA ILE A 311 18.41 -20.32 -10.24
C ILE A 311 19.55 -19.49 -9.65
N GLU A 312 19.26 -18.24 -9.36
CA GLU A 312 20.20 -17.33 -8.70
C GLU A 312 20.20 -17.58 -7.19
N TRP A 313 21.36 -17.75 -6.62
CA TRP A 313 21.55 -17.99 -5.20
C TRP A 313 22.17 -16.77 -4.52
N SER A 314 21.41 -16.13 -3.62
CA SER A 314 21.85 -14.90 -2.96
C SER A 314 21.91 -15.07 -1.44
N PRO A 315 23.10 -14.91 -0.82
CA PRO A 315 23.24 -15.02 0.62
C PRO A 315 22.69 -13.78 1.33
N SER A 316 21.92 -14.05 2.39
CA SER A 316 21.41 -13.04 3.30
C SER A 316 22.44 -12.66 4.38
N ARG A 317 22.10 -11.69 5.19
CA ARG A 317 22.86 -11.25 6.37
C ARG A 317 23.19 -12.39 7.35
N THR A 318 22.26 -13.32 7.55
CA THR A 318 22.46 -14.48 8.44
C THR A 318 23.20 -15.63 7.80
N GLY A 319 23.58 -15.48 6.52
CA GLY A 319 24.19 -16.54 5.73
C GLY A 319 23.20 -17.50 5.08
N LEU A 320 21.88 -17.33 5.31
CA LEU A 320 20.85 -18.05 4.57
C LEU A 320 20.96 -17.68 3.09
N ILE A 321 21.08 -18.68 2.22
CA ILE A 321 21.16 -18.50 0.77
C ILE A 321 19.80 -18.82 0.18
N ASN A 322 19.13 -17.80 -0.37
CA ASN A 322 17.80 -17.92 -0.95
C ASN A 322 17.88 -18.19 -2.45
N PRO A 323 17.17 -19.21 -2.97
CA PRO A 323 17.01 -19.43 -4.40
C PRO A 323 15.99 -18.45 -5.00
N VAL A 324 16.34 -17.90 -6.15
CA VAL A 324 15.47 -17.05 -6.98
C VAL A 324 15.47 -17.62 -8.39
N ALA A 325 14.30 -18.01 -8.87
CA ALA A 325 14.12 -18.48 -10.25
C ALA A 325 14.19 -17.29 -11.22
N ILE A 326 15.03 -17.41 -12.24
CA ILE A 326 15.12 -16.50 -13.38
C ILE A 326 14.54 -17.24 -14.57
N PHE A 327 13.59 -16.61 -15.26
CA PHE A 327 12.86 -17.21 -16.37
C PHE A 327 12.66 -16.22 -17.51
N ASP A 328 12.26 -16.72 -18.69
CA ASP A 328 11.94 -15.85 -19.81
C ASP A 328 10.87 -14.83 -19.41
N PRO A 329 11.04 -13.54 -19.76
CA PRO A 329 10.09 -12.50 -19.39
C PRO A 329 8.67 -12.81 -19.85
N VAL A 330 7.69 -12.66 -18.98
CA VAL A 330 6.26 -12.81 -19.28
C VAL A 330 5.46 -11.63 -18.74
N GLU A 331 4.41 -11.27 -19.45
CA GLU A 331 3.45 -10.27 -18.98
C GLU A 331 2.48 -10.92 -17.99
N LEU A 332 2.39 -10.35 -16.79
CA LEU A 332 1.48 -10.74 -15.73
C LEU A 332 0.86 -9.49 -15.12
N GLU A 333 -0.47 -9.39 -15.17
CA GLU A 333 -1.22 -8.28 -14.57
C GLU A 333 -0.61 -6.90 -14.92
N GLY A 334 -0.38 -6.69 -16.24
CA GLY A 334 0.10 -5.40 -16.77
C GLY A 334 1.56 -5.06 -16.48
N THR A 335 2.37 -5.99 -15.99
CA THR A 335 3.81 -5.79 -15.83
C THR A 335 4.62 -6.99 -16.29
N THR A 336 5.80 -6.74 -16.86
CA THR A 336 6.74 -7.79 -17.24
C THR A 336 7.46 -8.33 -16.00
N VAL A 337 7.42 -9.65 -15.81
CA VAL A 337 8.15 -10.35 -14.75
C VAL A 337 9.10 -11.38 -15.34
N SER A 338 10.28 -11.54 -14.75
CA SER A 338 11.30 -12.50 -15.15
C SER A 338 11.98 -13.19 -13.97
N ARG A 339 11.49 -12.92 -12.74
CA ARG A 339 12.09 -13.43 -11.50
C ARG A 339 11.00 -13.79 -10.51
N ALA A 340 11.16 -14.93 -9.81
CA ALA A 340 10.28 -15.35 -8.73
C ALA A 340 11.07 -15.94 -7.57
N SER A 341 10.64 -15.69 -6.33
CA SER A 341 11.25 -16.34 -5.17
C SER A 341 10.86 -17.82 -5.12
N VAL A 342 11.83 -18.69 -4.89
CA VAL A 342 11.62 -20.12 -4.59
C VAL A 342 11.66 -20.38 -3.08
N HIS A 343 11.87 -19.35 -2.28
CA HIS A 343 11.88 -19.34 -0.82
C HIS A 343 12.96 -20.22 -0.17
N ASN A 344 13.01 -21.52 -0.46
CA ASN A 344 13.95 -22.47 0.14
C ASN A 344 14.11 -23.75 -0.71
N ILE A 345 15.03 -24.62 -0.27
CA ILE A 345 15.30 -25.89 -0.96
C ILE A 345 14.10 -26.84 -0.95
N SER A 346 13.30 -26.88 0.11
CA SER A 346 12.13 -27.78 0.16
C SER A 346 11.13 -27.46 -0.94
N ILE A 347 10.84 -26.19 -1.20
CA ILE A 347 9.96 -25.75 -2.31
C ILE A 347 10.59 -26.10 -3.66
N MET A 348 11.91 -25.93 -3.82
CA MET A 348 12.61 -26.35 -5.04
C MET A 348 12.51 -27.86 -5.27
N GLU A 349 12.62 -28.67 -4.20
CA GLU A 349 12.47 -30.11 -4.26
C GLU A 349 11.03 -30.55 -4.53
N GLU A 350 10.04 -29.90 -3.92
CA GLU A 350 8.61 -30.15 -4.12
C GLU A 350 8.17 -29.88 -5.57
N LEU A 351 8.66 -28.77 -6.12
CA LEU A 351 8.41 -28.40 -7.52
C LEU A 351 9.31 -29.16 -8.51
N GLU A 352 10.28 -29.96 -8.04
CA GLU A 352 11.24 -30.68 -8.87
C GLU A 352 11.89 -29.80 -9.94
N LEU A 353 12.26 -28.55 -9.55
CA LEU A 353 12.76 -27.53 -10.47
C LEU A 353 14.10 -27.92 -11.08
N GLY A 354 14.22 -27.77 -12.40
CA GLY A 354 15.46 -27.88 -13.16
C GLY A 354 15.57 -26.82 -14.25
N ILE A 355 16.81 -26.44 -14.58
CA ILE A 355 17.05 -25.46 -15.63
C ILE A 355 16.54 -26.00 -16.98
N GLY A 356 15.76 -25.17 -17.70
CA GLY A 356 15.10 -25.52 -18.92
C GLY A 356 13.68 -26.03 -18.75
N ASP A 357 13.20 -26.20 -17.50
CA ASP A 357 11.84 -26.59 -17.23
C ASP A 357 10.81 -25.55 -17.68
N LYS A 358 9.67 -26.04 -18.15
CA LYS A 358 8.48 -25.25 -18.41
C LYS A 358 7.72 -25.08 -17.11
N ILE A 359 7.62 -23.86 -16.63
CA ILE A 359 6.99 -23.52 -15.38
C ILE A 359 5.80 -22.57 -15.58
N GLU A 360 4.84 -22.65 -14.68
CA GLU A 360 3.76 -21.69 -14.56
C GLU A 360 4.08 -20.68 -13.46
N VAL A 361 3.90 -19.41 -13.77
CA VAL A 361 4.16 -18.30 -12.83
C VAL A 361 2.93 -17.43 -12.68
N TYR A 362 2.75 -16.87 -11.49
CA TYR A 362 1.67 -15.96 -11.12
C TYR A 362 2.17 -14.90 -10.14
N LYS A 363 1.36 -13.89 -9.86
CA LYS A 363 1.66 -12.92 -8.82
C LYS A 363 0.83 -13.14 -7.57
N ALA A 364 1.45 -13.62 -6.50
CA ALA A 364 0.79 -13.66 -5.21
C ALA A 364 0.42 -12.25 -4.75
N ASN A 365 -0.87 -12.07 -4.41
CA ASN A 365 -1.45 -10.77 -4.03
C ASN A 365 -1.20 -9.66 -5.09
N MET A 366 -1.19 -10.00 -6.39
CA MET A 366 -0.98 -9.11 -7.53
C MET A 366 0.37 -8.35 -7.50
N ILE A 367 1.31 -8.73 -6.65
CA ILE A 367 2.56 -8.01 -6.44
C ILE A 367 3.78 -8.91 -6.59
N ILE A 368 3.79 -10.07 -5.92
CA ILE A 368 4.99 -10.90 -5.73
C ILE A 368 4.98 -12.08 -6.70
N PRO A 369 5.86 -12.14 -7.71
CA PRO A 369 5.93 -13.29 -8.60
C PRO A 369 6.32 -14.57 -7.85
N GLN A 370 5.60 -15.65 -8.13
CA GLN A 370 5.82 -16.98 -7.58
C GLN A 370 5.64 -18.04 -8.67
N ILE A 371 6.22 -19.21 -8.48
CA ILE A 371 5.99 -20.38 -9.34
C ILE A 371 4.74 -21.08 -8.81
N ALA A 372 3.74 -21.28 -9.68
CA ALA A 372 2.53 -22.03 -9.38
C ALA A 372 2.77 -23.52 -9.52
N GLU A 373 3.34 -23.93 -10.65
CA GLU A 373 3.61 -25.32 -10.98
C GLU A 373 4.83 -25.46 -11.90
N ASN A 374 5.49 -26.61 -11.84
CA ASN A 374 6.48 -27.04 -12.82
C ASN A 374 5.88 -28.14 -13.70
N LEU A 375 5.68 -27.84 -14.97
CA LEU A 375 5.03 -28.74 -15.92
C LEU A 375 5.93 -29.85 -16.43
N THR A 376 7.25 -29.67 -16.40
CA THR A 376 8.24 -30.59 -16.96
C THR A 376 8.88 -31.49 -15.90
N ARG A 377 9.13 -30.95 -14.71
CA ARG A 377 9.65 -31.66 -13.52
C ARG A 377 10.93 -32.46 -13.81
N SER A 378 11.94 -31.80 -14.42
CA SER A 378 13.19 -32.48 -14.75
C SER A 378 13.99 -32.91 -13.53
N GLY A 379 13.82 -32.24 -12.40
CA GLY A 379 14.46 -32.56 -11.13
C GLY A 379 15.98 -32.37 -11.11
N VAL A 380 16.54 -31.67 -12.09
CA VAL A 380 17.97 -31.37 -12.16
C VAL A 380 18.31 -30.31 -11.13
N LYS A 381 18.80 -30.77 -9.97
CA LYS A 381 19.13 -29.87 -8.84
C LYS A 381 20.51 -29.26 -9.03
N ASP A 382 20.56 -27.95 -9.14
CA ASP A 382 21.78 -27.15 -9.09
C ASP A 382 21.87 -26.41 -7.75
N ILE A 383 22.13 -27.15 -6.67
CA ILE A 383 22.32 -26.58 -5.33
C ILE A 383 23.81 -26.33 -5.14
N PRO A 384 24.26 -25.09 -4.95
CA PRO A 384 25.69 -24.79 -4.91
C PRO A 384 26.34 -25.36 -3.63
N GLU A 385 27.41 -26.14 -3.80
CA GLU A 385 28.26 -26.63 -2.70
C GLU A 385 29.15 -25.53 -2.11
N ARG A 386 29.31 -24.42 -2.83
CA ARG A 386 30.08 -23.27 -2.41
C ARG A 386 29.26 -22.00 -2.51
N CYS A 387 29.45 -21.10 -1.55
CA CYS A 387 28.79 -19.81 -1.56
C CYS A 387 29.14 -19.02 -2.84
N PRO A 388 28.15 -18.53 -3.60
CA PRO A 388 28.41 -17.82 -4.86
C PRO A 388 29.20 -16.52 -4.68
N VAL A 389 29.23 -15.95 -3.48
CA VAL A 389 29.95 -14.69 -3.22
C VAL A 389 31.34 -14.93 -2.65
N CYS A 390 31.49 -15.75 -1.62
CA CYS A 390 32.78 -15.89 -0.93
C CYS A 390 33.50 -17.22 -1.22
N GLN A 391 32.91 -18.11 -2.03
CA GLN A 391 33.41 -19.44 -2.36
C GLN A 391 33.67 -20.37 -1.14
N GLY A 392 33.21 -19.95 0.05
CA GLY A 392 33.24 -20.76 1.26
C GLY A 392 32.24 -21.90 1.20
N GLU A 393 32.42 -22.89 2.07
CA GLU A 393 31.53 -24.06 2.18
C GLU A 393 30.08 -23.65 2.44
N THR A 394 29.13 -24.34 1.80
CA THR A 394 27.70 -24.23 2.09
C THR A 394 27.20 -25.48 2.81
N LYS A 395 26.12 -25.32 3.58
CA LYS A 395 25.51 -26.44 4.29
C LYS A 395 23.99 -26.32 4.29
N ILE A 396 23.32 -27.42 3.96
CA ILE A 396 21.87 -27.54 4.10
C ILE A 396 21.55 -27.76 5.58
N ARG A 397 20.61 -26.98 6.12
CA ARG A 397 20.11 -27.11 7.49
C ARG A 397 18.60 -27.24 7.48
N GLN A 398 18.09 -28.02 8.43
CA GLN A 398 16.65 -28.08 8.71
C GLN A 398 16.27 -26.84 9.55
N VAL A 399 15.30 -26.08 9.09
CA VAL A 399 14.73 -24.91 9.79
C VAL A 399 13.22 -25.09 9.86
N GLY A 400 12.73 -25.54 11.01
CA GLY A 400 11.35 -26.02 11.13
C GLY A 400 11.11 -27.22 10.20
N ASN A 401 10.11 -27.12 9.33
CA ASN A 401 9.77 -28.16 8.35
C ASN A 401 10.48 -27.97 6.98
N ALA A 402 11.31 -26.94 6.82
CA ALA A 402 11.94 -26.62 5.55
C ALA A 402 13.47 -26.83 5.59
N LYS A 403 14.04 -27.23 4.43
CA LYS A 403 15.48 -27.28 4.20
C LYS A 403 15.94 -25.93 3.64
N ALA A 404 17.01 -25.38 4.19
CA ALA A 404 17.58 -24.12 3.76
C ALA A 404 19.10 -24.22 3.61
N LEU A 405 19.66 -23.53 2.61
CA LEU A 405 21.09 -23.49 2.34
C LEU A 405 21.75 -22.35 3.13
N TYR A 406 22.89 -22.61 3.73
CA TYR A 406 23.65 -21.62 4.49
C TYR A 406 25.11 -21.53 4.03
N CYS A 407 25.62 -20.32 3.88
CA CYS A 407 27.04 -20.05 3.80
C CYS A 407 27.66 -20.20 5.20
N MET A 408 28.67 -21.06 5.32
CA MET A 408 29.32 -21.33 6.60
C MET A 408 30.47 -20.36 6.93
N ASN A 409 30.94 -19.58 5.96
CA ASN A 409 32.01 -18.62 6.19
C ASN A 409 31.49 -17.42 7.01
N PRO A 410 32.00 -17.15 8.23
CA PRO A 410 31.61 -15.99 9.02
C PRO A 410 32.02 -14.67 8.35
N GLU A 411 33.15 -14.67 7.63
CA GLU A 411 33.74 -13.50 6.96
C GLU A 411 33.22 -13.31 5.52
N CYS A 412 32.04 -13.85 5.22
CA CYS A 412 31.44 -13.69 3.90
C CYS A 412 31.08 -12.22 3.63
N GLN A 413 31.63 -11.65 2.57
CA GLN A 413 31.41 -10.24 2.19
C GLN A 413 29.91 -9.90 2.08
N ALA A 414 29.09 -10.79 1.52
CA ALA A 414 27.65 -10.56 1.42
C ALA A 414 26.99 -10.43 2.80
N LYS A 415 27.42 -11.21 3.80
CA LYS A 415 26.90 -11.06 5.17
C LYS A 415 27.23 -9.70 5.76
N HIS A 416 28.47 -9.23 5.55
CA HIS A 416 28.91 -7.91 6.01
C HIS A 416 28.09 -6.81 5.34
N VAL A 417 28.03 -6.78 4.01
CA VAL A 417 27.26 -5.75 3.27
C VAL A 417 25.80 -5.71 3.71
N LYS A 418 25.16 -6.88 3.81
CA LYS A 418 23.74 -6.98 4.26
C LYS A 418 23.56 -6.58 5.72
N ALA A 419 24.55 -6.78 6.60
CA ALA A 419 24.51 -6.30 7.97
C ALA A 419 24.56 -4.76 8.01
N PHE A 420 25.44 -4.15 7.25
CA PHE A 420 25.49 -2.69 7.10
C PHE A 420 24.22 -2.13 6.45
N ALA A 421 23.67 -2.80 5.43
CA ALA A 421 22.42 -2.39 4.80
C ALA A 421 21.25 -2.39 5.79
N LEU A 422 21.16 -3.39 6.68
CA LEU A 422 20.20 -3.36 7.77
C LEU A 422 20.46 -2.20 8.72
N PHE A 423 21.71 -2.00 9.13
CA PHE A 423 22.09 -0.96 10.09
C PHE A 423 21.68 0.45 9.62
N VAL A 424 21.84 0.74 8.33
CA VAL A 424 21.49 2.05 7.74
C VAL A 424 20.03 2.13 7.28
N SER A 425 19.29 1.02 7.28
CA SER A 425 17.91 0.96 6.73
C SER A 425 16.94 1.93 7.41
N ARG A 426 15.83 2.22 6.72
CA ARG A 426 14.78 3.13 7.18
C ARG A 426 14.23 2.79 8.57
N ASP A 427 14.05 1.51 8.85
CA ASP A 427 13.51 1.03 10.11
C ASP A 427 14.55 0.92 11.25
N ALA A 428 15.83 0.95 10.88
CA ALA A 428 16.98 1.01 11.79
C ALA A 428 17.42 2.46 12.01
N LEU A 429 18.62 2.84 11.61
CA LEU A 429 19.16 4.19 11.84
C LEU A 429 18.70 5.23 10.81
N ASN A 430 18.06 4.80 9.73
CA ASN A 430 17.51 5.65 8.66
C ASN A 430 18.56 6.60 8.07
N ILE A 431 19.70 6.03 7.63
CA ILE A 431 20.78 6.79 7.00
C ILE A 431 20.59 6.75 5.49
N GLU A 432 20.19 7.86 4.91
CA GLU A 432 20.00 8.00 3.46
C GLU A 432 21.34 8.16 2.73
N GLY A 433 21.38 7.67 1.49
CA GLY A 433 22.57 7.79 0.62
C GLY A 433 23.56 6.61 0.72
N LEU A 434 23.28 5.60 1.55
CA LEU A 434 24.05 4.36 1.66
C LEU A 434 23.24 3.16 1.13
N SER A 435 23.12 3.04 -0.21
CA SER A 435 22.60 1.83 -0.84
C SER A 435 23.56 0.64 -0.66
N GLU A 436 23.11 -0.60 -0.88
CA GLU A 436 24.00 -1.78 -0.83
C GLU A 436 25.22 -1.61 -1.74
N ALA A 437 25.02 -1.14 -2.98
CA ALA A 437 26.13 -0.88 -3.91
C ALA A 437 27.09 0.20 -3.40
N THR A 438 26.59 1.22 -2.69
CA THR A 438 27.43 2.25 -2.07
C THR A 438 28.22 1.67 -0.89
N LEU A 439 27.57 0.85 -0.05
CA LEU A 439 28.21 0.17 1.06
C LEU A 439 29.32 -0.77 0.58
N GLU A 440 29.08 -1.55 -0.48
CA GLU A 440 30.12 -2.39 -1.11
C GLU A 440 31.32 -1.57 -1.56
N LYS A 441 31.10 -0.43 -2.22
CA LYS A 441 32.18 0.48 -2.63
C LYS A 441 32.94 1.04 -1.44
N PHE A 442 32.27 1.38 -0.34
CA PHE A 442 32.92 1.95 0.85
C PHE A 442 33.68 0.89 1.64
N ILE A 443 33.14 -0.32 1.75
CA ILE A 443 33.81 -1.47 2.38
C ILE A 443 35.07 -1.86 1.58
N SER A 444 34.94 -2.00 0.25
CA SER A 444 36.07 -2.39 -0.61
C SER A 444 37.20 -1.37 -0.63
N ARG A 445 36.90 -0.08 -0.39
CA ARG A 445 37.89 0.99 -0.28
C ARG A 445 38.43 1.19 1.14
N GLY A 446 37.95 0.41 2.10
CA GLY A 446 38.38 0.50 3.50
C GLY A 446 37.86 1.73 4.26
N TYR A 447 36.80 2.39 3.77
CA TYR A 447 36.19 3.51 4.48
C TYR A 447 35.31 3.04 5.64
N ILE A 448 34.75 1.81 5.55
CA ILE A 448 33.90 1.20 6.53
C ILE A 448 34.37 -0.21 6.83
N HIS A 449 34.73 -0.48 8.09
CA HIS A 449 35.05 -1.80 8.64
C HIS A 449 34.07 -2.20 9.76
N THR A 450 33.63 -1.22 10.53
CA THR A 450 32.71 -1.38 11.65
C THR A 450 31.51 -0.45 11.52
N PHE A 451 30.41 -0.71 12.23
CA PHE A 451 29.26 0.18 12.26
C PHE A 451 29.61 1.60 12.72
N ALA A 452 30.61 1.74 13.60
CA ALA A 452 31.06 3.03 14.08
C ALA A 452 31.67 3.89 12.98
N ASP A 453 32.32 3.28 11.98
CA ASP A 453 33.00 4.02 10.90
C ASP A 453 32.00 4.82 10.05
N ILE A 454 30.74 4.38 9.96
CA ILE A 454 29.66 5.12 9.28
C ILE A 454 29.52 6.55 9.85
N PHE A 455 29.71 6.70 11.16
CA PHE A 455 29.62 8.00 11.82
C PHE A 455 30.89 8.88 11.67
N HIS A 456 31.89 8.36 10.97
CA HIS A 456 33.17 9.03 10.73
C HIS A 456 33.54 9.14 9.23
N LEU A 457 32.54 9.02 8.34
CA LEU A 457 32.69 9.17 6.89
C LEU A 457 33.17 10.56 6.47
N ASP A 458 33.05 11.54 7.34
CA ASP A 458 33.57 12.89 7.14
C ASP A 458 35.11 12.92 6.97
N ARG A 459 35.83 11.90 7.43
CA ARG A 459 37.28 11.73 7.23
C ARG A 459 37.66 11.47 5.78
N TYR A 460 36.75 10.98 4.97
CA TYR A 460 36.96 10.60 3.56
C TYR A 460 36.22 11.54 2.59
N LYS A 461 36.10 12.82 2.98
CA LYS A 461 35.30 13.79 2.22
C LYS A 461 35.69 13.87 0.75
N ASP A 462 37.00 14.12 0.51
CA ASP A 462 37.47 14.39 -0.85
C ASP A 462 37.41 13.14 -1.72
N GLU A 463 37.72 11.97 -1.13
CA GLU A 463 37.62 10.68 -1.80
C GLU A 463 36.21 10.31 -2.16
N ILE A 464 35.24 10.52 -1.24
CA ILE A 464 33.82 10.23 -1.49
C ILE A 464 33.26 11.19 -2.54
N GLN A 465 33.57 12.48 -2.49
CA GLN A 465 33.12 13.46 -3.48
C GLN A 465 33.69 13.20 -4.88
N GLY A 466 34.87 12.59 -4.96
CA GLY A 466 35.51 12.20 -6.23
C GLY A 466 34.98 10.88 -6.82
N MET A 467 34.10 10.16 -6.12
CA MET A 467 33.54 8.90 -6.62
C MET A 467 32.45 9.14 -7.67
N GLU A 468 32.41 8.27 -8.67
CA GLU A 468 31.29 8.23 -9.64
C GLU A 468 29.95 8.03 -8.92
N GLY A 469 28.99 8.89 -9.24
CA GLY A 469 27.68 8.93 -8.58
C GLY A 469 27.63 9.73 -7.28
N PHE A 470 28.77 10.26 -6.79
CA PHE A 470 28.86 11.16 -5.65
C PHE A 470 29.38 12.53 -6.09
N GLY A 471 28.70 13.58 -5.68
CA GLY A 471 29.13 14.96 -5.79
C GLY A 471 28.93 15.67 -4.46
N GLU A 472 29.29 16.95 -4.40
CA GLU A 472 29.17 17.75 -3.17
C GLU A 472 27.76 17.68 -2.54
N LYS A 473 26.68 17.72 -3.37
CA LYS A 473 25.29 17.68 -2.91
C LYS A 473 24.92 16.33 -2.28
N SER A 474 25.32 15.22 -2.91
CA SER A 474 25.06 13.85 -2.39
C SER A 474 25.87 13.60 -1.11
N TYR A 475 27.13 14.00 -1.08
CA TYR A 475 27.95 13.91 0.11
C TYR A 475 27.38 14.70 1.30
N ARG A 476 26.95 15.96 1.06
CA ARG A 476 26.34 16.78 2.10
C ARG A 476 25.08 16.12 2.67
N LYS A 477 24.17 15.61 1.81
CA LYS A 477 22.99 14.89 2.25
C LYS A 477 23.33 13.65 3.09
N LEU A 478 24.33 12.88 2.66
CA LEU A 478 24.80 11.71 3.41
C LEU A 478 25.27 12.10 4.82
N ILE A 479 26.16 13.11 4.93
CA ILE A 479 26.70 13.54 6.23
C ILE A 479 25.60 14.14 7.14
N GLU A 480 24.66 14.88 6.58
CA GLU A 480 23.49 15.37 7.32
C GLU A 480 22.65 14.22 7.86
N SER A 481 22.41 13.17 7.04
CA SER A 481 21.66 11.98 7.45
C SER A 481 22.41 11.19 8.54
N VAL A 482 23.72 11.02 8.42
CA VAL A 482 24.58 10.41 9.45
C VAL A 482 24.52 11.19 10.77
N LYS A 483 24.60 12.52 10.71
CA LYS A 483 24.46 13.37 11.92
C LYS A 483 23.09 13.20 12.58
N LYS A 484 22.02 13.18 11.80
CA LYS A 484 20.66 12.98 12.28
C LYS A 484 20.49 11.61 12.96
N ALA A 485 21.12 10.56 12.41
CA ALA A 485 21.07 9.20 12.95
C ALA A 485 21.72 9.03 14.33
N ARG A 486 22.56 9.96 14.77
CA ARG A 486 23.16 9.97 16.13
C ARG A 486 22.11 10.15 17.23
N THR A 487 20.95 10.72 16.88
CA THR A 487 19.80 10.87 17.80
C THR A 487 18.68 9.96 17.34
N THR A 488 18.61 8.77 17.93
CA THR A 488 17.61 7.76 17.59
C THR A 488 17.06 7.08 18.85
N THR A 489 16.06 6.22 18.70
CA THR A 489 15.45 5.50 19.83
C THR A 489 16.15 4.17 20.08
N LEU A 490 16.17 3.71 21.34
CA LEU A 490 16.78 2.44 21.73
C LEU A 490 16.26 1.23 20.92
N PRO A 491 14.94 1.08 20.66
CA PRO A 491 14.45 -0.02 19.80
C PRO A 491 15.08 -0.05 18.41
N ARG A 492 15.33 1.11 17.82
CA ARG A 492 15.96 1.22 16.49
C ARG A 492 17.42 0.81 16.53
N VAL A 493 18.14 1.18 17.58
CA VAL A 493 19.54 0.72 17.79
C VAL A 493 19.58 -0.79 17.95
N VAL A 494 18.75 -1.36 18.83
CA VAL A 494 18.70 -2.82 19.05
C VAL A 494 18.37 -3.56 17.74
N TYR A 495 17.41 -3.06 16.98
CA TYR A 495 17.05 -3.64 15.68
C TYR A 495 18.20 -3.52 14.66
N SER A 496 18.90 -2.36 14.63
CA SER A 496 19.99 -2.11 13.68
C SER A 496 21.19 -3.07 13.83
N LEU A 497 21.40 -3.61 15.05
CA LEU A 497 22.46 -4.60 15.30
C LEU A 497 22.17 -5.95 14.65
N GLY A 498 20.94 -6.18 14.20
CA GLY A 498 20.58 -7.36 13.44
C GLY A 498 20.69 -8.68 14.23
N ILE A 499 20.46 -8.65 15.52
CA ILE A 499 20.51 -9.83 16.39
C ILE A 499 19.49 -10.86 15.92
N ALA A 500 19.93 -12.12 15.79
CA ALA A 500 19.07 -13.21 15.33
C ALA A 500 17.84 -13.36 16.23
N GLY A 501 16.65 -13.46 15.63
CA GLY A 501 15.38 -13.57 16.34
C GLY A 501 14.82 -12.24 16.89
N ILE A 502 15.56 -11.14 16.78
CA ILE A 502 15.12 -9.81 17.23
C ILE A 502 14.76 -8.96 16.01
N GLY A 503 13.50 -9.06 15.55
CA GLY A 503 12.91 -8.13 14.61
C GLY A 503 12.52 -6.80 15.29
N LEU A 504 12.02 -5.82 14.52
CA LEU A 504 11.66 -4.50 15.03
C LEU A 504 10.60 -4.56 16.17
N ALA A 505 9.63 -5.47 16.07
CA ALA A 505 8.62 -5.67 17.12
C ALA A 505 9.26 -6.17 18.43
N ASN A 506 10.13 -7.17 18.34
CA ASN A 506 10.84 -7.72 19.50
C ASN A 506 11.82 -6.68 20.09
N ALA A 507 12.51 -5.91 19.24
CA ALA A 507 13.37 -4.82 19.68
C ALA A 507 12.61 -3.78 20.51
N LYS A 508 11.38 -3.42 20.10
CA LYS A 508 10.49 -2.53 20.87
C LYS A 508 10.12 -3.13 22.21
N ALA A 509 9.70 -4.40 22.23
CA ALA A 509 9.31 -5.10 23.47
C ALA A 509 10.49 -5.20 24.44
N VAL A 510 11.66 -5.68 23.98
CA VAL A 510 12.87 -5.82 24.81
C VAL A 510 13.34 -4.46 25.35
N SER A 511 13.33 -3.40 24.53
CA SER A 511 13.72 -2.07 24.97
C SER A 511 12.82 -1.53 26.07
N TYR A 512 11.50 -1.80 25.98
CA TYR A 512 10.54 -1.36 26.96
C TYR A 512 10.63 -2.16 28.27
N THR A 513 10.74 -3.48 28.20
CA THR A 513 10.61 -4.38 29.36
C THR A 513 11.91 -4.66 30.09
N HIS A 514 13.07 -4.60 29.41
CA HIS A 514 14.35 -5.06 29.95
C HIS A 514 15.43 -3.98 30.01
N LEU A 515 15.34 -2.96 29.14
CA LEU A 515 16.37 -1.93 29.02
C LEU A 515 15.95 -0.55 29.56
N THR A 516 14.67 -0.37 29.90
CA THR A 516 14.20 0.79 30.67
C THR A 516 14.07 0.40 32.13
N LEU A 517 14.68 1.17 33.01
CA LEU A 517 14.46 1.01 34.46
C LEU A 517 12.97 1.19 34.76
N PRO A 518 12.35 0.31 35.59
CA PRO A 518 10.99 0.54 36.04
C PRO A 518 10.93 1.89 36.81
N THR A 519 10.16 2.84 36.28
CA THR A 519 10.00 4.19 36.84
C THR A 519 9.07 4.24 38.05
N LYS A 520 8.72 3.09 38.64
CA LYS A 520 7.96 3.02 39.89
C LYS A 520 8.65 2.10 40.88
N LEU A 521 9.47 2.65 41.72
CA LEU A 521 9.59 2.21 43.11
C LEU A 521 8.42 2.88 43.87
N GLU A 522 7.30 2.18 43.98
CA GLU A 522 6.33 2.50 45.02
C GLU A 522 6.80 1.81 46.29
N VAL A 523 7.21 2.60 47.25
CA VAL A 523 7.38 2.24 48.65
C VAL A 523 6.01 2.18 49.32
#